data_d76080b26ae6d60a6005e8af95764f65
#
_entry.id   d76080b26ae6d60a6005e8af95764f65
#
_cell.length_a   1.000
_cell.length_b   1.000
_cell.length_c   1.000
_cell.angle_alpha   90.00
_cell.angle_beta   90.00
_cell.angle_gamma   90.00
#
_symmetry.space_group_name_H-M   'P 1'
#
loop_
_entity.id
_entity.type
_entity.pdbx_description
1 polymer ?
#
loop_
_entity_poly.entity_id
_entity_poly.type
_entity_poly.pdbx_seq_one_letter_code
_entity_poly.pdbx_strand_id
1 'polypeptide(L)'
;MTSWQTAIAACHQAAEGFVVVTLLQAKGSTPRDGGSKIVVTQTKTFDSIGGGGLEHLVITRARDLLAQGVPVQCVEHFPLAGKANQCCGGSVSALFETFPESKRSVVVFGAGHVGKAVVQVLSECDARIDWVDARAEQFPEVIPGNVQRLVLDQPEMLIETLRGDAIVLILTHDHALDYRLLRRLLDET
;
A
#
# COMPACT_ATOMS: atom_id res chain seq x y z
N MET A 1 4.09 8.62 -18.17
CA MET A 1 4.55 7.54 -17.26
C MET A 1 4.70 8.14 -15.87
N THR A 2 4.16 7.51 -14.86
CA THR A 2 4.32 7.94 -13.48
C THR A 2 5.73 7.58 -13.02
N SER A 3 6.49 8.53 -12.48
CA SER A 3 7.84 8.27 -11.99
C SER A 3 7.80 7.36 -10.76
N TRP A 4 8.89 6.65 -10.49
CA TRP A 4 9.00 5.79 -9.31
C TRP A 4 8.80 6.55 -7.99
N GLN A 5 9.24 7.83 -7.89
CA GLN A 5 9.01 8.68 -6.70
C GLN A 5 7.53 8.93 -6.47
N THR A 6 6.81 9.33 -7.51
CA THR A 6 5.37 9.57 -7.44
C THR A 6 4.60 8.29 -7.14
N ALA A 7 5.07 7.15 -7.68
CA ALA A 7 4.47 5.85 -7.42
C ALA A 7 4.59 5.44 -5.95
N ILE A 8 5.76 5.61 -5.32
CA ILE A 8 5.95 5.34 -3.89
C ILE A 8 4.98 6.17 -3.06
N ALA A 9 4.89 7.48 -3.32
CA ALA A 9 3.96 8.35 -2.60
C ALA A 9 2.50 7.90 -2.76
N ALA A 10 2.10 7.52 -3.98
CA ALA A 10 0.74 7.02 -4.25
C ALA A 10 0.44 5.69 -3.55
N CYS A 11 1.40 4.75 -3.53
CA CYS A 11 1.25 3.47 -2.82
C CYS A 11 1.12 3.69 -1.31
N HIS A 12 1.93 4.58 -0.72
CA HIS A 12 1.79 4.93 0.70
C HIS A 12 0.43 5.55 1.00
N GLN A 13 -0.05 6.49 0.15
CA GLN A 13 -1.37 7.10 0.32
C GLN A 13 -2.52 6.09 0.19
N ALA A 14 -2.34 5.08 -0.67
CA ALA A 14 -3.35 4.03 -0.85
C ALA A 14 -3.21 2.88 0.16
N ALA A 15 -2.22 2.92 1.05
CA ALA A 15 -1.79 1.79 1.90
C ALA A 15 -1.57 0.49 1.09
N GLU A 16 -1.26 0.62 -0.22
CA GLU A 16 -1.01 -0.49 -1.13
C GLU A 16 0.43 -1.00 -0.93
N GLY A 17 0.59 -2.31 -0.75
CA GLY A 17 1.91 -2.92 -0.66
C GLY A 17 2.68 -2.83 -1.99
N PHE A 18 3.99 -2.58 -1.91
CA PHE A 18 4.85 -2.44 -3.09
C PHE A 18 6.29 -2.91 -2.83
N VAL A 19 7.03 -3.10 -3.90
CA VAL A 19 8.47 -3.37 -3.89
C VAL A 19 9.17 -2.30 -4.71
N VAL A 20 10.21 -1.71 -4.15
CA VAL A 20 11.16 -0.89 -4.91
C VAL A 20 12.29 -1.79 -5.37
N VAL A 21 12.55 -1.85 -6.67
CA VAL A 21 13.70 -2.57 -7.20
C VAL A 21 14.67 -1.56 -7.79
N THR A 22 15.94 -1.66 -7.36
CA THR A 22 17.03 -0.79 -7.81
C THR A 22 18.12 -1.63 -8.48
N LEU A 23 18.46 -1.31 -9.72
CA LEU A 23 19.66 -1.90 -10.35
C LEU A 23 20.92 -1.33 -9.69
N LEU A 24 21.78 -2.21 -9.13
CA LEU A 24 23.00 -1.80 -8.42
C LEU A 24 24.21 -1.75 -9.36
N GLN A 25 24.45 -2.84 -10.05
CA GLN A 25 25.60 -3.00 -10.95
C GLN A 25 25.18 -3.74 -12.20
N ALA A 26 25.71 -3.27 -13.31
CA ALA A 26 25.57 -3.88 -14.60
C ALA A 26 26.99 -4.18 -15.13
N LYS A 27 27.27 -5.44 -15.44
CA LYS A 27 28.55 -5.86 -16.09
C LYS A 27 28.26 -6.31 -17.51
N GLY A 28 28.98 -5.74 -18.47
CA GLY A 28 28.77 -5.98 -19.91
C GLY A 28 27.72 -5.07 -20.53
N SER A 29 27.17 -5.41 -21.70
CA SER A 29 26.06 -4.66 -22.32
C SER A 29 24.78 -4.90 -21.55
N THR A 30 24.22 -3.85 -20.95
CA THR A 30 22.99 -3.87 -20.18
C THR A 30 21.98 -2.87 -20.73
N PRO A 31 20.67 -3.12 -20.57
CA PRO A 31 19.63 -2.23 -21.11
C PRO A 31 19.60 -0.83 -20.48
N ARG A 32 20.07 -0.70 -19.23
CA ARG A 32 20.18 0.56 -18.50
C ARG A 32 21.33 0.54 -17.49
N ASP A 33 21.74 1.75 -17.09
CA ASP A 33 22.80 1.96 -16.10
C ASP A 33 22.33 1.64 -14.68
N GLY A 34 23.29 1.41 -13.77
CA GLY A 34 23.03 1.28 -12.34
C GLY A 34 22.28 2.51 -11.79
N GLY A 35 21.44 2.28 -10.80
CA GLY A 35 20.58 3.31 -10.18
C GLY A 35 19.16 3.40 -10.78
N SER A 36 18.89 2.73 -11.93
CA SER A 36 17.52 2.64 -12.47
C SER A 36 16.60 1.92 -11.48
N LYS A 37 15.36 2.41 -11.36
CA LYS A 37 14.36 1.89 -10.42
C LYS A 37 13.05 1.55 -11.11
N ILE A 38 12.36 0.56 -10.54
CA ILE A 38 10.98 0.22 -10.85
C ILE A 38 10.23 -0.01 -9.55
N VAL A 39 8.99 0.45 -9.47
CA VAL A 39 8.08 0.14 -8.37
C VAL A 39 7.07 -0.89 -8.86
N VAL A 40 6.90 -1.96 -8.09
CA VAL A 40 6.05 -3.10 -8.43
C VAL A 40 5.01 -3.30 -7.32
N THR A 41 3.72 -3.26 -7.68
CA THR A 41 2.63 -3.72 -6.82
C THR A 41 2.13 -5.08 -7.28
N GLN A 42 1.15 -5.67 -6.62
CA GLN A 42 0.58 -6.94 -7.07
C GLN A 42 0.01 -6.85 -8.50
N THR A 43 -0.52 -5.71 -8.90
CA THR A 43 -1.24 -5.56 -10.17
C THR A 43 -0.56 -4.62 -11.16
N LYS A 44 0.25 -3.67 -10.68
CA LYS A 44 0.83 -2.59 -11.50
C LYS A 44 2.35 -2.54 -11.40
N THR A 45 2.94 -1.85 -12.36
CA THR A 45 4.35 -1.46 -12.36
C THR A 45 4.48 0.01 -12.73
N PHE A 46 5.47 0.69 -12.18
CA PHE A 46 5.73 2.10 -12.43
C PHE A 46 7.20 2.31 -12.73
N ASP A 47 7.48 3.10 -13.74
CA ASP A 47 8.81 3.28 -14.33
C ASP A 47 9.34 1.99 -14.99
N SER A 48 10.63 1.90 -15.32
CA SER A 48 11.23 0.77 -16.03
C SER A 48 12.73 0.68 -15.76
N ILE A 49 13.23 -0.53 -15.70
CA ILE A 49 14.67 -0.83 -15.59
C ILE A 49 15.29 -1.24 -16.92
N GLY A 50 14.60 -0.99 -18.04
CA GLY A 50 15.13 -1.22 -19.39
C GLY A 50 14.32 -2.20 -20.25
N GLY A 51 13.23 -2.75 -19.71
CA GLY A 51 12.33 -3.67 -20.44
C GLY A 51 12.89 -5.06 -20.67
N GLY A 52 12.18 -5.81 -21.51
CA GLY A 52 12.60 -7.14 -21.94
C GLY A 52 12.55 -8.23 -20.86
N GLY A 53 13.29 -9.31 -21.10
CA GLY A 53 13.28 -10.50 -20.23
C GLY A 53 13.77 -10.24 -18.81
N LEU A 54 14.74 -9.35 -18.62
CA LEU A 54 15.22 -8.97 -17.29
C LEU A 54 14.11 -8.34 -16.46
N GLU A 55 13.42 -7.35 -17.01
CA GLU A 55 12.33 -6.65 -16.29
C GLU A 55 11.20 -7.61 -15.92
N HIS A 56 10.85 -8.52 -16.81
CA HIS A 56 9.85 -9.56 -16.51
C HIS A 56 10.25 -10.45 -15.33
N LEU A 57 11.50 -10.92 -15.28
CA LEU A 57 12.03 -11.73 -14.19
C LEU A 57 12.02 -10.97 -12.86
N VAL A 58 12.44 -9.71 -12.91
CA VAL A 58 12.47 -8.82 -11.74
C VAL A 58 11.07 -8.54 -11.21
N ILE A 59 10.10 -8.26 -12.09
CA ILE A 59 8.70 -8.03 -11.71
C ILE A 59 8.09 -9.28 -11.05
N THR A 60 8.31 -10.45 -11.67
CA THR A 60 7.82 -11.72 -11.11
C THR A 60 8.38 -11.93 -9.70
N ARG A 61 9.70 -11.78 -9.54
CA ARG A 61 10.36 -11.94 -8.26
C ARG A 61 9.90 -10.93 -7.21
N ALA A 62 9.69 -9.67 -7.60
CA ALA A 62 9.17 -8.64 -6.72
C ALA A 62 7.78 -9.01 -6.19
N ARG A 63 6.89 -9.52 -7.03
CA ARG A 63 5.56 -9.99 -6.63
C ARG A 63 5.62 -11.18 -5.68
N ASP A 64 6.52 -12.14 -5.91
CA ASP A 64 6.74 -13.27 -5.02
C ASP A 64 7.20 -12.84 -3.63
N LEU A 65 8.08 -11.83 -3.55
CA LEU A 65 8.52 -11.25 -2.29
C LEU A 65 7.39 -10.50 -1.58
N LEU A 66 6.62 -9.71 -2.33
CA LEU A 66 5.50 -8.96 -1.78
C LEU A 66 4.40 -9.88 -1.23
N ALA A 67 4.15 -11.02 -1.88
CA ALA A 67 3.18 -12.01 -1.44
C ALA A 67 3.51 -12.65 -0.08
N GLN A 68 4.78 -12.57 0.38
CA GLN A 68 5.17 -13.05 1.71
C GLN A 68 4.61 -12.17 2.84
N GLY A 69 4.20 -10.94 2.54
CA GLY A 69 3.56 -10.02 3.48
C GLY A 69 4.46 -9.57 4.63
N VAL A 70 5.78 -9.63 4.46
CA VAL A 70 6.78 -9.17 5.43
C VAL A 70 7.78 -8.25 4.77
N PRO A 71 8.35 -7.27 5.50
CA PRO A 71 9.44 -6.45 4.99
C PRO A 71 10.66 -7.32 4.67
N VAL A 72 11.15 -7.25 3.45
CA VAL A 72 12.37 -7.95 3.01
C VAL A 72 13.28 -6.96 2.31
N GLN A 73 14.58 -7.04 2.59
CA GLN A 73 15.62 -6.36 1.83
C GLN A 73 16.64 -7.41 1.39
N CYS A 74 16.78 -7.59 0.07
CA CYS A 74 17.73 -8.55 -0.47
C CYS A 74 18.33 -8.10 -1.80
N VAL A 75 19.53 -8.59 -2.10
CA VAL A 75 20.18 -8.40 -3.39
C VAL A 75 20.20 -9.71 -4.13
N GLU A 76 19.71 -9.70 -5.37
CA GLU A 76 19.72 -10.87 -6.25
C GLU A 76 20.52 -10.60 -7.54
N HIS A 77 21.10 -11.66 -8.10
CA HIS A 77 21.91 -11.61 -9.31
C HIS A 77 21.18 -12.27 -10.47
N PHE A 78 21.08 -11.54 -11.58
CA PHE A 78 20.42 -11.99 -12.80
C PHE A 78 21.44 -12.12 -13.94
N PRO A 79 21.82 -13.36 -14.34
CA PRO A 79 22.60 -13.57 -15.55
C PRO A 79 21.72 -13.28 -16.78
N LEU A 80 22.19 -12.42 -17.66
CA LEU A 80 21.46 -12.04 -18.89
C LEU A 80 21.61 -13.07 -20.01
N ALA A 81 22.69 -13.89 -19.98
CA ALA A 81 22.89 -14.96 -20.93
C ALA A 81 21.95 -16.14 -20.64
N GLY A 82 21.07 -16.46 -21.57
CA GLY A 82 20.23 -17.66 -21.57
C GLY A 82 18.87 -17.58 -20.86
N LYS A 83 18.73 -16.87 -19.75
CA LYS A 83 17.46 -16.78 -19.01
C LYS A 83 16.58 -15.57 -19.37
N ALA A 84 17.18 -14.50 -19.87
CA ALA A 84 16.48 -13.27 -20.21
C ALA A 84 16.23 -13.09 -21.71
N ASN A 85 16.53 -14.10 -22.56
CA ASN A 85 16.42 -14.02 -24.02
C ASN A 85 17.05 -12.74 -24.61
N GLN A 86 18.13 -12.24 -24.00
CA GLN A 86 18.84 -11.06 -24.46
C GLN A 86 20.21 -11.48 -25.06
N CYS A 87 20.57 -10.87 -26.17
CA CYS A 87 21.87 -11.13 -26.87
C CYS A 87 23.10 -10.62 -26.09
N CYS A 88 22.91 -10.10 -24.87
CA CYS A 88 23.97 -9.48 -24.07
C CYS A 88 24.50 -10.49 -23.05
N GLY A 89 25.80 -10.80 -23.11
CA GLY A 89 26.52 -11.71 -22.20
C GLY A 89 26.85 -11.08 -20.83
N GLY A 90 26.00 -10.18 -20.30
CA GLY A 90 26.21 -9.49 -19.02
C GLY A 90 25.52 -10.12 -17.84
N SER A 91 25.70 -9.51 -16.66
CA SER A 91 24.95 -9.82 -15.44
C SER A 91 24.53 -8.53 -14.75
N VAL A 92 23.40 -8.57 -14.05
CA VAL A 92 22.84 -7.44 -13.30
C VAL A 92 22.57 -7.87 -11.87
N SER A 93 22.93 -7.00 -10.92
CA SER A 93 22.53 -7.12 -9.52
C SER A 93 21.39 -6.16 -9.24
N ALA A 94 20.34 -6.63 -8.62
CA ALA A 94 19.19 -5.82 -8.24
C ALA A 94 18.94 -5.92 -6.73
N LEU A 95 18.71 -4.77 -6.10
CA LEU A 95 18.24 -4.65 -4.72
C LEU A 95 16.71 -4.64 -4.74
N PHE A 96 16.11 -5.51 -3.95
CA PHE A 96 14.68 -5.55 -3.67
C PHE A 96 14.42 -5.03 -2.26
N GLU A 97 13.50 -4.09 -2.13
CA GLU A 97 13.04 -3.53 -0.86
C GLU A 97 11.51 -3.63 -0.82
N THR A 98 10.99 -4.53 0.02
CA THR A 98 9.55 -4.76 0.13
C THR A 98 8.92 -3.90 1.21
N PHE A 99 7.84 -3.26 0.86
CA PHE A 99 6.94 -2.50 1.73
C PHE A 99 5.58 -3.17 1.66
N PRO A 100 5.30 -4.16 2.51
CA PRO A 100 4.03 -4.87 2.49
C PRO A 100 2.88 -3.92 2.83
N GLU A 101 1.68 -4.27 2.39
CA GLU A 101 0.46 -3.58 2.83
C GLU A 101 0.38 -3.58 4.35
N SER A 102 -0.04 -2.46 4.95
CA SER A 102 -0.28 -2.41 6.39
C SER A 102 -1.33 -3.44 6.76
N LYS A 103 -0.98 -4.34 7.68
CA LYS A 103 -1.91 -5.37 8.18
C LYS A 103 -2.95 -4.80 9.14
N ARG A 104 -2.71 -3.60 9.68
CA ARG A 104 -3.60 -2.99 10.65
C ARG A 104 -4.66 -2.18 9.93
N SER A 105 -5.92 -2.58 10.09
CA SER A 105 -7.09 -1.84 9.64
C SER A 105 -7.77 -1.23 10.85
N VAL A 106 -7.98 0.08 10.81
CA VAL A 106 -8.71 0.80 11.86
C VAL A 106 -9.88 1.51 11.21
N VAL A 107 -11.06 1.34 11.76
CA VAL A 107 -12.26 2.05 11.32
C VAL A 107 -12.71 2.97 12.44
N VAL A 108 -12.88 4.25 12.14
CA VAL A 108 -13.31 5.26 13.10
C VAL A 108 -14.66 5.82 12.64
N PHE A 109 -15.71 5.50 13.37
CA PHE A 109 -17.03 6.10 13.18
C PHE A 109 -17.14 7.37 14.00
N GLY A 110 -17.34 8.50 13.34
CA GLY A 110 -17.49 9.83 13.93
C GLY A 110 -16.33 10.78 13.63
N ALA A 111 -16.65 11.92 13.01
CA ALA A 111 -15.70 13.00 12.70
C ALA A 111 -15.88 14.23 13.62
N GLY A 112 -16.43 14.04 14.81
CA GLY A 112 -16.48 15.06 15.84
C GLY A 112 -15.10 15.36 16.46
N HIS A 113 -15.06 16.14 17.54
CA HIS A 113 -13.80 16.56 18.18
C HIS A 113 -12.94 15.38 18.61
N VAL A 114 -13.55 14.35 19.23
CA VAL A 114 -12.81 13.16 19.67
C VAL A 114 -12.29 12.36 18.48
N GLY A 115 -13.14 12.12 17.46
CA GLY A 115 -12.73 11.42 16.24
C GLY A 115 -11.55 12.11 15.54
N LYS A 116 -11.58 13.44 15.43
CA LYS A 116 -10.46 14.23 14.86
C LYS A 116 -9.16 14.02 15.63
N ALA A 117 -9.20 14.12 16.95
CA ALA A 117 -8.00 13.93 17.78
C ALA A 117 -7.46 12.50 17.70
N VAL A 118 -8.34 11.51 17.73
CA VAL A 118 -7.95 10.09 17.61
C VAL A 118 -7.36 9.78 16.25
N VAL A 119 -7.98 10.23 15.15
CA VAL A 119 -7.46 10.01 13.79
C VAL A 119 -6.12 10.71 13.60
N GLN A 120 -5.91 11.90 14.15
CA GLN A 120 -4.63 12.58 14.09
C GLN A 120 -3.52 11.78 14.77
N VAL A 121 -3.77 11.17 15.93
CA VAL A 121 -2.79 10.31 16.61
C VAL A 121 -2.57 9.01 15.81
N LEU A 122 -3.63 8.37 15.35
CA LEU A 122 -3.56 7.12 14.59
C LEU A 122 -2.87 7.30 13.23
N SER A 123 -2.93 8.49 12.63
CA SER A 123 -2.28 8.76 11.34
C SER A 123 -0.75 8.67 11.39
N GLU A 124 -0.15 8.77 12.59
CA GLU A 124 1.29 8.55 12.81
C GLU A 124 1.66 7.07 12.96
N CYS A 125 0.65 6.18 12.99
CA CYS A 125 0.86 4.74 13.13
C CYS A 125 0.90 4.06 11.76
N ASP A 126 1.58 2.89 11.69
CA ASP A 126 1.49 2.01 10.52
C ASP A 126 0.12 1.29 10.51
N ALA A 127 -0.89 2.01 10.04
CA ALA A 127 -2.27 1.54 9.93
C ALA A 127 -2.97 2.21 8.76
N ARG A 128 -3.90 1.50 8.11
CA ARG A 128 -4.90 2.09 7.23
C ARG A 128 -6.10 2.48 8.07
N ILE A 129 -6.57 3.69 7.91
CA ILE A 129 -7.67 4.25 8.68
C ILE A 129 -8.83 4.60 7.76
N ASP A 130 -9.96 3.95 7.92
CA ASP A 130 -11.22 4.31 7.28
C ASP A 130 -12.01 5.19 8.26
N TRP A 131 -12.14 6.49 7.94
CA TRP A 131 -12.78 7.48 8.82
C TRP A 131 -14.16 7.86 8.29
N VAL A 132 -15.20 7.54 9.06
CA VAL A 132 -16.59 7.51 8.62
C VAL A 132 -17.43 8.53 9.40
N ASP A 133 -18.16 9.39 8.69
CA ASP A 133 -19.23 10.24 9.23
C ASP A 133 -20.19 10.59 8.08
N ALA A 134 -21.48 10.77 8.38
CA ALA A 134 -22.45 11.20 7.39
C ALA A 134 -22.30 12.68 7.01
N ARG A 135 -21.67 13.48 7.86
CA ARG A 135 -21.56 14.93 7.74
C ARG A 135 -20.20 15.30 7.13
N ALA A 136 -20.19 15.59 5.83
CA ALA A 136 -18.97 15.91 5.09
C ALA A 136 -18.21 17.12 5.67
N GLU A 137 -18.92 18.09 6.22
CA GLU A 137 -18.38 19.33 6.82
C GLU A 137 -17.65 19.10 8.16
N GLN A 138 -17.80 17.93 8.76
CA GLN A 138 -17.06 17.57 9.97
C GLN A 138 -15.62 17.19 9.69
N PHE A 139 -15.28 16.77 8.48
CA PHE A 139 -13.92 16.40 8.13
C PHE A 139 -13.04 17.64 7.94
N PRO A 140 -11.75 17.61 8.28
CA PRO A 140 -10.81 18.66 7.95
C PRO A 140 -10.55 18.70 6.43
N GLU A 141 -10.09 19.85 5.93
CA GLU A 141 -9.73 20.01 4.51
C GLU A 141 -8.56 19.11 4.11
N VAL A 142 -7.59 18.94 5.01
CA VAL A 142 -6.41 18.11 4.79
C VAL A 142 -6.58 16.79 5.53
N ILE A 143 -6.56 15.70 4.78
CA ILE A 143 -6.65 14.32 5.29
C ILE A 143 -5.26 13.69 5.22
N PRO A 144 -4.77 13.06 6.31
CA PRO A 144 -3.50 12.33 6.30
C PRO A 144 -3.49 11.22 5.24
N GLY A 145 -2.30 10.90 4.71
CA GLY A 145 -2.16 10.00 3.55
C GLY A 145 -2.66 8.57 3.77
N ASN A 146 -2.58 8.06 4.99
CA ASN A 146 -3.05 6.73 5.38
C ASN A 146 -4.51 6.71 5.89
N VAL A 147 -5.23 7.85 5.79
CA VAL A 147 -6.62 8.00 6.20
C VAL A 147 -7.52 8.13 4.98
N GLN A 148 -8.51 7.27 4.85
CA GLN A 148 -9.56 7.37 3.85
C GLN A 148 -10.82 8.00 4.47
N ARG A 149 -11.24 9.17 3.97
CA ARG A 149 -12.50 9.78 4.34
C ARG A 149 -13.66 9.08 3.65
N LEU A 150 -14.64 8.63 4.43
CA LEU A 150 -15.86 8.01 3.96
C LEU A 150 -17.07 8.78 4.47
N VAL A 151 -17.81 9.43 3.56
CA VAL A 151 -19.06 10.12 3.88
C VAL A 151 -20.20 9.16 3.56
N LEU A 152 -20.83 8.60 4.59
CA LEU A 152 -21.86 7.56 4.45
C LEU A 152 -23.09 7.90 5.28
N ASP A 153 -24.25 7.97 4.63
CA ASP A 153 -25.54 8.17 5.31
C ASP A 153 -25.98 6.94 6.12
N GLN A 154 -25.54 5.75 5.73
CA GLN A 154 -25.79 4.48 6.38
C GLN A 154 -24.46 3.79 6.72
N PRO A 155 -23.74 4.26 7.74
CA PRO A 155 -22.41 3.75 8.07
C PRO A 155 -22.41 2.29 8.52
N GLU A 156 -23.55 1.75 8.96
CA GLU A 156 -23.72 0.34 9.35
C GLU A 156 -23.42 -0.63 8.21
N MET A 157 -23.66 -0.23 6.96
CA MET A 157 -23.40 -1.07 5.79
C MET A 157 -21.91 -1.32 5.55
N LEU A 158 -21.03 -0.45 6.05
CA LEU A 158 -19.59 -0.66 5.94
C LEU A 158 -19.14 -1.89 6.73
N ILE A 159 -19.85 -2.24 7.82
CA ILE A 159 -19.48 -3.33 8.72
C ILE A 159 -19.40 -4.68 7.98
N GLU A 160 -20.30 -4.92 7.02
CA GLU A 160 -20.31 -6.15 6.20
C GLU A 160 -19.05 -6.34 5.34
N THR A 161 -18.32 -5.26 5.09
CA THR A 161 -17.12 -5.27 4.25
C THR A 161 -15.82 -5.20 5.05
N LEU A 162 -15.92 -5.14 6.38
CA LEU A 162 -14.74 -5.02 7.24
C LEU A 162 -13.94 -6.33 7.26
N ARG A 163 -12.63 -6.17 7.40
CA ARG A 163 -11.76 -7.32 7.65
C ARG A 163 -12.03 -7.84 9.08
N GLY A 164 -12.01 -9.14 9.26
CA GLY A 164 -12.26 -9.76 10.56
C GLY A 164 -11.25 -9.39 11.66
N ASP A 165 -10.10 -8.77 11.28
CA ASP A 165 -9.06 -8.29 12.21
C ASP A 165 -9.06 -6.76 12.37
N ALA A 166 -10.07 -6.06 11.84
CA ALA A 166 -10.17 -4.61 11.92
C ALA A 166 -10.45 -4.14 13.36
N ILE A 167 -9.75 -3.08 13.77
CA ILE A 167 -10.04 -2.37 15.03
C ILE A 167 -11.12 -1.33 14.74
N VAL A 168 -12.24 -1.41 15.44
CA VAL A 168 -13.35 -0.47 15.24
C VAL A 168 -13.49 0.44 16.45
N LEU A 169 -13.51 1.75 16.19
CA LEU A 169 -13.74 2.81 17.17
C LEU A 169 -15.06 3.50 16.85
N ILE A 170 -16.01 3.49 17.79
CA ILE A 170 -17.31 4.13 17.66
C ILE A 170 -17.30 5.39 18.52
N LEU A 171 -17.27 6.55 17.87
CA LEU A 171 -17.10 7.87 18.48
C LEU A 171 -18.08 8.87 17.88
N THR A 172 -19.32 8.42 17.56
CA THR A 172 -20.30 9.28 16.92
C THR A 172 -20.92 10.26 17.94
N HIS A 173 -21.71 11.18 17.47
CA HIS A 173 -22.45 12.13 18.31
C HIS A 173 -23.86 11.62 18.70
N ASP A 174 -24.25 10.46 18.18
CA ASP A 174 -25.58 9.86 18.34
C ASP A 174 -25.47 8.47 18.98
N HIS A 175 -25.89 8.37 20.26
CA HIS A 175 -25.87 7.09 20.98
C HIS A 175 -26.78 6.02 20.37
N ALA A 176 -27.85 6.41 19.65
CA ALA A 176 -28.68 5.44 18.95
C ALA A 176 -27.92 4.82 17.75
N LEU A 177 -27.12 5.62 17.05
CA LEU A 177 -26.22 5.14 16.01
C LEU A 177 -25.10 4.28 16.59
N ASP A 178 -24.47 4.70 17.69
CA ASP A 178 -23.43 3.91 18.38
C ASP A 178 -23.95 2.51 18.72
N TYR A 179 -25.18 2.43 19.23
CA TYR A 179 -25.80 1.15 19.56
C TYR A 179 -26.07 0.28 18.33
N ARG A 180 -26.56 0.87 17.23
CA ARG A 180 -26.79 0.12 15.97
C ARG A 180 -25.49 -0.41 15.39
N LEU A 181 -24.43 0.40 15.36
CA LEU A 181 -23.10 -0.01 14.90
C LEU A 181 -22.55 -1.15 15.75
N LEU A 182 -22.59 -1.01 17.08
CA LEU A 182 -22.11 -2.05 17.99
C LEU A 182 -22.89 -3.36 17.82
N ARG A 183 -24.21 -3.27 17.75
CA ARG A 183 -25.06 -4.45 17.55
C ARG A 183 -24.71 -5.16 16.24
N ARG A 184 -24.57 -4.41 15.12
CA ARG A 184 -24.23 -4.98 13.83
C ARG A 184 -22.85 -5.66 13.85
N LEU A 185 -21.86 -5.06 14.52
CA LEU A 185 -20.53 -5.68 14.69
C LEU A 185 -20.59 -7.00 15.44
N LEU A 186 -21.43 -7.10 16.49
CA LEU A 186 -21.57 -8.33 17.28
C LEU A 186 -22.35 -9.43 16.53
N ASP A 187 -23.25 -9.05 15.62
CA ASP A 187 -24.02 -10.00 14.81
C ASP A 187 -23.17 -10.62 13.66
N GLU A 188 -22.07 -9.96 13.24
CA GLU A 188 -21.17 -10.42 12.16
C GLU A 188 -19.92 -11.15 12.69
N THR A 189 -19.68 -11.19 14.01
CA THR A 189 -18.55 -11.87 14.66
C THR A 189 -18.96 -13.24 15.19
#